data_c5623a057c1310ff9909024411b068e5
#
_entry.id   c5623a057c1310ff9909024411b068e5
#
_cell.length_a   1.000
_cell.length_b   1.000
_cell.length_c   1.000
_cell.angle_alpha   90.00
_cell.angle_beta   90.00
_cell.angle_gamma   90.00
#
_symmetry.space_group_name_H-M   'P 1'
#
loop_
_entity.id
_entity.type
_entity.pdbx_description
1 polymer ?
#
loop_
_entity_poly.entity_id
_entity_poly.type
_entity_poly.pdbx_seq_one_letter_code
_entity_poly.pdbx_strand_id
1 'polypeptide(L)'
;IMTMLEILQKENRPHGKICVGFTPDEEVGQGADLFDVEHFGAAYAYTVDGDEAGEISYENFNAAAAFVTVHGFSVHPGSAKNAMKNAQNIAIEFHNALPYYDRPEYTEDREGFYHLCSMEGDVTGAKLGYIVRDHSAESFAARKETMRHIAKLLNEKYGEGTVELELKDSYFSMLEKIKPHFHLVENARVAIRKAGLEPLETPIRGGTDGATLSY
;
A
#
# COMPACT_ATOMS: atom_id res chain seq x y z
N ILE A 1 3.66 19.93 17.89
CA ILE A 1 5.07 19.65 18.30
C ILE A 1 5.70 20.90 18.88
N MET A 2 5.79 22.03 18.17
CA MET A 2 6.47 23.25 18.64
C MET A 2 5.91 23.77 19.96
N THR A 3 4.58 23.82 20.11
CA THR A 3 3.92 24.21 21.37
C THR A 3 4.28 23.28 22.54
N MET A 4 4.36 21.97 22.28
CA MET A 4 4.82 21.00 23.29
C MET A 4 6.23 21.32 23.79
N LEU A 5 7.17 21.58 22.86
CA LEU A 5 8.55 21.94 23.21
C LEU A 5 8.62 23.23 24.03
N GLU A 6 7.84 24.23 23.64
CA GLU A 6 7.75 25.50 24.37
C GLU A 6 7.25 25.31 25.82
N ILE A 7 6.21 24.49 26.01
CA ILE A 7 5.67 24.16 27.34
C ILE A 7 6.71 23.42 28.18
N LEU A 8 7.38 22.40 27.60
CA LEU A 8 8.40 21.64 28.32
C LEU A 8 9.54 22.55 28.84
N GLN A 9 9.99 23.49 28.00
CA GLN A 9 11.02 24.46 28.38
C GLN A 9 10.54 25.45 29.46
N LYS A 10 9.34 26.02 29.29
CA LYS A 10 8.79 27.01 30.24
C LYS A 10 8.51 26.43 31.62
N GLU A 11 8.00 25.20 31.63
CA GLU A 11 7.59 24.56 32.88
C GLU A 11 8.70 23.69 33.49
N ASN A 12 9.84 23.57 32.83
CA ASN A 12 10.97 22.74 33.24
C ASN A 12 10.55 21.33 33.68
N ARG A 13 9.64 20.72 32.90
CA ARG A 13 9.14 19.37 33.18
C ARG A 13 10.23 18.33 32.93
N PRO A 14 10.38 17.33 33.81
CA PRO A 14 11.30 16.22 33.54
C PRO A 14 10.88 15.44 32.35
N HIS A 15 11.81 15.21 31.41
CA HIS A 15 11.62 14.43 30.22
C HIS A 15 12.91 13.72 29.81
N GLY A 16 12.77 12.63 29.02
CA GLY A 16 13.90 11.98 28.35
C GLY A 16 14.39 12.78 27.14
N LYS A 17 15.31 12.20 26.36
CA LYS A 17 15.76 12.77 25.09
C LYS A 17 14.56 12.86 24.13
N ILE A 18 14.31 14.03 23.59
CA ILE A 18 13.29 14.27 22.56
C ILE A 18 14.01 14.71 21.29
N CYS A 19 13.78 13.99 20.21
CA CYS A 19 14.21 14.34 18.87
C CYS A 19 12.99 14.78 18.06
N VAL A 20 13.13 15.82 17.26
CA VAL A 20 12.05 16.31 16.37
C VAL A 20 12.60 16.43 14.97
N GLY A 21 11.90 15.85 14.02
CA GLY A 21 12.20 15.92 12.60
C GLY A 21 10.97 16.39 11.83
N PHE A 22 11.20 17.10 10.74
CA PHE A 22 10.18 17.53 9.78
C PHE A 22 10.63 17.05 8.41
N THR A 23 9.77 16.30 7.74
CA THR A 23 10.02 15.78 6.39
C THR A 23 9.22 16.55 5.37
N PRO A 24 9.78 16.95 4.22
CA PRO A 24 9.02 17.45 3.07
C PRO A 24 8.48 16.28 2.25
N ASP A 25 7.59 16.57 1.30
CA ASP A 25 7.17 15.66 0.22
C ASP A 25 6.46 14.36 0.68
N GLU A 26 5.82 14.37 1.86
CA GLU A 26 5.02 13.23 2.34
C GLU A 26 3.86 12.93 1.37
N GLU A 27 3.16 13.95 0.88
CA GLU A 27 2.00 13.83 -0.02
C GLU A 27 2.31 13.18 -1.39
N VAL A 28 3.58 13.14 -1.77
CA VAL A 28 4.05 12.41 -2.96
C VAL A 28 4.75 11.09 -2.60
N GLY A 29 4.68 10.68 -1.33
CA GLY A 29 5.20 9.42 -0.81
C GLY A 29 6.73 9.36 -0.72
N GLN A 30 7.41 10.51 -0.63
CA GLN A 30 8.88 10.62 -0.56
C GLN A 30 9.39 11.23 0.75
N GLY A 31 8.50 11.50 1.69
CA GLY A 31 8.85 12.19 2.95
C GLY A 31 9.93 11.49 3.77
N ALA A 32 9.91 10.18 3.81
CA ALA A 32 10.83 9.37 4.60
C ALA A 32 12.07 8.88 3.84
N ASP A 33 12.13 9.01 2.51
CA ASP A 33 13.15 8.37 1.65
C ASP A 33 14.59 8.77 1.99
N LEU A 34 14.81 10.01 2.39
CA LEU A 34 16.12 10.56 2.72
C LEU A 34 16.30 10.79 4.23
N PHE A 35 15.36 10.33 5.06
CA PHE A 35 15.43 10.55 6.49
C PHE A 35 16.43 9.59 7.14
N ASP A 36 17.49 10.13 7.72
CA ASP A 36 18.54 9.38 8.40
C ASP A 36 18.07 8.96 9.81
N VAL A 37 17.37 7.83 9.87
CA VAL A 37 16.82 7.26 11.12
C VAL A 37 17.92 6.96 12.12
N GLU A 38 19.09 6.48 11.67
CA GLU A 38 20.20 6.14 12.55
C GLU A 38 20.79 7.39 13.21
N HIS A 39 21.06 8.43 12.42
CA HIS A 39 21.54 9.72 12.94
C HIS A 39 20.51 10.42 13.84
N PHE A 40 19.23 10.32 13.51
CA PHE A 40 18.14 10.86 14.33
C PHE A 40 18.15 10.28 15.75
N GLY A 41 18.50 9.00 15.87
CA GLY A 41 18.88 8.36 17.14
C GLY A 41 17.77 8.32 18.18
N ALA A 42 16.51 8.20 17.75
CA ALA A 42 15.36 7.93 18.58
C ALA A 42 15.08 6.43 18.65
N ALA A 43 14.76 5.91 19.83
CA ALA A 43 14.38 4.49 19.98
C ALA A 43 12.97 4.22 19.45
N TYR A 44 12.09 5.21 19.53
CA TYR A 44 10.70 5.16 19.08
C TYR A 44 10.30 6.51 18.54
N ALA A 45 9.29 6.54 17.66
CA ALA A 45 8.74 7.78 17.13
C ALA A 45 7.20 7.73 17.05
N TYR A 46 6.61 8.92 17.09
CA TYR A 46 5.23 9.15 16.65
C TYR A 46 5.31 10.11 15.46
N THR A 47 4.69 9.73 14.37
CA THR A 47 4.43 10.63 13.25
C THR A 47 3.13 11.38 13.54
N VAL A 48 3.15 12.70 13.42
CA VAL A 48 1.99 13.56 13.69
C VAL A 48 1.42 13.99 12.36
N ASP A 49 0.48 13.19 11.90
CA ASP A 49 -0.23 13.33 10.64
C ASP A 49 -1.59 12.63 10.81
N GLY A 50 -2.69 13.31 10.70
CA GLY A 50 -4.00 12.73 10.93
C GLY A 50 -5.12 13.75 10.78
N ASP A 51 -6.35 13.27 10.58
CA ASP A 51 -7.52 14.09 10.29
C ASP A 51 -8.27 14.50 11.56
N GLU A 52 -8.53 13.55 12.47
CA GLU A 52 -9.38 13.76 13.63
C GLU A 52 -8.60 13.83 14.94
N ALA A 53 -9.06 14.69 15.83
CA ALA A 53 -8.47 14.80 17.17
C ALA A 53 -8.73 13.51 17.97
N GLY A 54 -7.65 12.88 18.45
CA GLY A 54 -7.72 11.61 19.19
C GLY A 54 -7.44 10.38 18.33
N GLU A 55 -7.19 10.55 17.04
CA GLU A 55 -6.85 9.44 16.16
C GLU A 55 -5.49 8.82 16.50
N ILE A 56 -5.45 7.49 16.47
CA ILE A 56 -4.25 6.66 16.59
C ILE A 56 -4.26 5.64 15.46
N SER A 57 -3.25 5.70 14.61
CA SER A 57 -3.05 4.71 13.56
C SER A 57 -1.73 3.99 13.79
N TYR A 58 -1.79 2.67 13.95
CA TYR A 58 -0.63 1.79 14.13
C TYR A 58 -0.64 0.60 13.16
N GLU A 59 -1.55 0.67 12.19
CA GLU A 59 -1.78 -0.32 11.15
C GLU A 59 -2.06 0.38 9.83
N ASN A 60 -1.40 -0.05 8.76
CA ASN A 60 -1.60 0.43 7.41
C ASN A 60 -1.62 -0.73 6.42
N PHE A 61 -1.97 -0.51 5.17
CA PHE A 61 -1.89 -1.52 4.13
C PHE A 61 -0.45 -1.99 3.88
N ASN A 62 -0.32 -3.28 3.49
CA ASN A 62 0.76 -3.73 2.63
C ASN A 62 0.41 -3.36 1.18
N ALA A 63 1.40 -3.02 0.39
CA ALA A 63 1.19 -2.46 -0.93
C ALA A 63 2.14 -3.01 -1.98
N ALA A 64 1.59 -3.29 -3.16
CA ALA A 64 2.37 -3.58 -4.36
C ALA A 64 1.75 -2.90 -5.58
N ALA A 65 2.60 -2.55 -6.53
CA ALA A 65 2.21 -2.30 -7.90
C ALA A 65 2.29 -3.61 -8.70
N ALA A 66 1.35 -3.81 -9.61
CA ALA A 66 1.38 -4.93 -10.53
C ALA A 66 1.23 -4.42 -11.96
N PHE A 67 2.12 -4.87 -12.84
CA PHE A 67 2.11 -4.52 -14.24
C PHE A 67 1.91 -5.79 -15.05
N VAL A 68 0.85 -5.81 -15.86
CA VAL A 68 0.54 -6.91 -16.77
C VAL A 68 0.79 -6.43 -18.18
N THR A 69 1.67 -7.11 -18.90
CA THR A 69 1.91 -6.88 -20.33
C THR A 69 1.40 -8.08 -21.10
N VAL A 70 0.57 -7.82 -22.11
CA VAL A 70 -0.01 -8.86 -22.95
C VAL A 70 0.49 -8.71 -24.39
N HIS A 71 1.04 -9.78 -24.94
CA HIS A 71 1.54 -9.86 -26.30
C HIS A 71 0.52 -10.56 -27.22
N GLY A 72 0.00 -9.82 -28.19
CA GLY A 72 -0.93 -10.32 -29.17
C GLY A 72 -0.28 -10.68 -30.51
N PHE A 73 -1.08 -11.23 -31.37
CA PHE A 73 -0.72 -11.52 -32.77
C PHE A 73 -1.88 -11.15 -33.69
N SER A 74 -1.65 -10.16 -34.55
CA SER A 74 -2.66 -9.64 -35.47
C SER A 74 -2.61 -10.33 -36.83
N VAL A 75 -3.77 -10.67 -37.34
CA VAL A 75 -3.98 -11.11 -38.71
C VAL A 75 -5.25 -10.43 -39.25
N HIS A 76 -5.49 -10.53 -40.56
CA HIS A 76 -6.72 -9.98 -41.14
C HIS A 76 -7.96 -10.59 -40.46
N PRO A 77 -8.93 -9.79 -39.98
CA PRO A 77 -10.07 -10.27 -39.22
C PRO A 77 -10.88 -11.38 -39.92
N GLY A 78 -11.04 -11.30 -41.23
CA GLY A 78 -11.74 -12.33 -42.02
C GLY A 78 -11.05 -13.71 -42.04
N SER A 79 -9.78 -13.79 -41.66
CA SER A 79 -8.99 -15.03 -41.58
C SER A 79 -8.48 -15.33 -40.16
N ALA A 80 -9.06 -14.71 -39.16
CA ALA A 80 -8.53 -14.69 -37.80
C ALA A 80 -8.80 -15.96 -36.99
N LYS A 81 -9.68 -16.86 -37.46
CA LYS A 81 -10.05 -18.07 -36.72
C LYS A 81 -8.81 -18.92 -36.41
N ASN A 82 -8.57 -19.19 -35.13
CA ASN A 82 -7.44 -19.96 -34.61
C ASN A 82 -6.03 -19.38 -34.92
N ALA A 83 -5.96 -18.14 -35.43
CA ALA A 83 -4.70 -17.49 -35.81
C ALA A 83 -4.45 -16.20 -35.00
N MET A 84 -5.48 -15.36 -34.80
CA MET A 84 -5.35 -14.11 -34.10
C MET A 84 -5.30 -14.33 -32.60
N LYS A 85 -4.38 -13.61 -31.90
CA LYS A 85 -4.37 -13.41 -30.46
C LYS A 85 -4.59 -11.92 -30.23
N ASN A 86 -5.79 -11.51 -29.86
CA ASN A 86 -6.10 -10.11 -29.57
C ASN A 86 -5.70 -9.78 -28.15
N ALA A 87 -4.64 -8.96 -27.99
CA ALA A 87 -4.10 -8.61 -26.69
C ALA A 87 -5.11 -7.89 -25.79
N GLN A 88 -5.98 -7.05 -26.34
CA GLN A 88 -7.02 -6.38 -25.55
C GLN A 88 -8.02 -7.39 -24.95
N ASN A 89 -8.45 -8.38 -25.74
CA ASN A 89 -9.37 -9.40 -25.23
C ASN A 89 -8.74 -10.24 -24.12
N ILE A 90 -7.44 -10.57 -24.26
CA ILE A 90 -6.70 -11.31 -23.24
C ILE A 90 -6.50 -10.45 -21.97
N ALA A 91 -6.23 -9.15 -22.12
CA ALA A 91 -6.14 -8.22 -21.01
C ALA A 91 -7.48 -8.09 -20.25
N ILE A 92 -8.60 -8.03 -20.97
CA ILE A 92 -9.94 -8.03 -20.36
C ILE A 92 -10.20 -9.37 -19.64
N GLU A 93 -9.77 -10.50 -20.23
CA GLU A 93 -9.89 -11.82 -19.59
C GLU A 93 -9.08 -11.89 -18.29
N PHE A 94 -7.84 -11.36 -18.28
CA PHE A 94 -7.04 -11.25 -17.07
C PHE A 94 -7.77 -10.45 -15.99
N HIS A 95 -8.27 -9.26 -16.34
CA HIS A 95 -9.00 -8.40 -15.42
C HIS A 95 -10.26 -9.07 -14.85
N ASN A 96 -11.02 -9.76 -15.70
CA ASN A 96 -12.26 -10.42 -15.29
C ASN A 96 -12.02 -11.72 -14.49
N ALA A 97 -10.83 -12.30 -14.54
CA ALA A 97 -10.44 -13.43 -13.72
C ALA A 97 -10.11 -13.07 -12.26
N LEU A 98 -9.85 -11.79 -11.99
CA LEU A 98 -9.70 -11.28 -10.61
C LEU A 98 -11.07 -11.23 -9.90
N PRO A 99 -11.12 -11.48 -8.57
CA PRO A 99 -12.36 -11.40 -7.82
C PRO A 99 -13.07 -10.06 -7.99
N TYR A 100 -14.30 -10.07 -8.45
CA TYR A 100 -15.05 -8.86 -8.81
C TYR A 100 -15.27 -7.92 -7.63
N TYR A 101 -15.55 -8.47 -6.46
CA TYR A 101 -15.85 -7.68 -5.25
C TYR A 101 -14.59 -7.24 -4.50
N ASP A 102 -13.40 -7.69 -4.91
CA ASP A 102 -12.11 -7.25 -4.36
C ASP A 102 -11.61 -6.00 -5.09
N ARG A 103 -12.45 -5.01 -5.26
CA ARG A 103 -12.14 -3.71 -5.86
C ARG A 103 -12.40 -2.60 -4.86
N PRO A 104 -11.70 -1.45 -4.94
CA PRO A 104 -11.91 -0.34 -4.00
C PRO A 104 -13.36 0.08 -3.83
N GLU A 105 -14.16 -0.02 -4.91
CA GLU A 105 -15.57 0.38 -4.94
C GLU A 105 -16.48 -0.53 -4.09
N TYR A 106 -15.97 -1.69 -3.64
CA TYR A 106 -16.72 -2.70 -2.88
C TYR A 106 -16.06 -3.08 -1.57
N THR A 107 -14.96 -2.42 -1.19
CA THR A 107 -14.16 -2.78 -0.01
C THR A 107 -14.07 -1.63 0.97
N GLU A 108 -14.12 -1.95 2.26
CA GLU A 108 -14.02 -1.00 3.37
C GLU A 108 -13.11 -1.54 4.48
N ASP A 109 -12.88 -0.76 5.50
CA ASP A 109 -12.09 -1.10 6.71
C ASP A 109 -10.75 -1.79 6.37
N ARG A 110 -10.61 -3.06 6.76
CA ARG A 110 -9.41 -3.88 6.55
C ARG A 110 -9.44 -4.74 5.29
N GLU A 111 -10.50 -4.64 4.50
CA GLU A 111 -10.61 -5.42 3.27
C GLU A 111 -9.61 -4.93 2.21
N GLY A 112 -8.83 -5.87 1.70
CA GLY A 112 -7.87 -5.61 0.65
C GLY A 112 -8.50 -5.60 -0.74
N PHE A 113 -7.76 -5.12 -1.75
CA PHE A 113 -8.28 -4.96 -3.11
C PHE A 113 -7.23 -5.07 -4.20
N TYR A 114 -7.73 -5.25 -5.45
CA TYR A 114 -7.04 -5.01 -6.71
C TYR A 114 -7.64 -3.78 -7.38
N HIS A 115 -6.88 -2.71 -7.52
CA HIS A 115 -7.34 -1.50 -8.20
C HIS A 115 -6.67 -1.38 -9.56
N LEU A 116 -7.46 -1.50 -10.64
CA LEU A 116 -6.99 -1.21 -12.00
C LEU A 116 -6.86 0.30 -12.17
N CYS A 117 -5.62 0.79 -12.22
CA CYS A 117 -5.31 2.22 -12.36
C CYS A 117 -5.21 2.66 -13.82
N SER A 118 -4.76 1.76 -14.68
CA SER A 118 -4.59 2.05 -16.11
C SER A 118 -4.77 0.82 -16.96
N MET A 119 -5.33 1.02 -18.17
CA MET A 119 -5.42 0.00 -19.19
C MET A 119 -5.28 0.67 -20.56
N GLU A 120 -4.33 0.21 -21.35
CA GLU A 120 -4.08 0.71 -22.71
C GLU A 120 -3.70 -0.45 -23.64
N GLY A 121 -3.91 -0.28 -24.93
CA GLY A 121 -3.45 -1.29 -25.89
C GLY A 121 -4.23 -1.33 -27.20
N ASP A 122 -3.81 -2.26 -28.05
CA ASP A 122 -4.42 -2.62 -29.31
C ASP A 122 -4.46 -4.15 -29.52
N VAL A 123 -4.66 -4.61 -30.74
CA VAL A 123 -4.69 -6.04 -31.07
C VAL A 123 -3.34 -6.73 -30.79
N THR A 124 -2.23 -6.01 -30.94
CA THR A 124 -0.86 -6.56 -30.89
C THR A 124 -0.23 -6.49 -29.51
N GLY A 125 -0.69 -5.58 -28.66
CA GLY A 125 -0.18 -5.42 -27.30
C GLY A 125 -1.15 -4.69 -26.40
N ALA A 126 -1.18 -5.07 -25.12
CA ALA A 126 -1.94 -4.36 -24.10
C ALA A 126 -1.16 -4.32 -22.78
N LYS A 127 -1.42 -3.29 -21.98
CA LYS A 127 -0.84 -3.10 -20.65
C LYS A 127 -1.91 -2.76 -19.65
N LEU A 128 -1.81 -3.37 -18.47
CA LEU A 128 -2.65 -3.02 -17.31
C LEU A 128 -1.74 -2.69 -16.13
N GLY A 129 -2.06 -1.60 -15.43
CA GLY A 129 -1.41 -1.21 -14.19
C GLY A 129 -2.38 -1.34 -13.01
N TYR A 130 -1.95 -2.05 -11.97
CA TYR A 130 -2.73 -2.25 -10.76
C TYR A 130 -2.00 -1.77 -9.53
N ILE A 131 -2.79 -1.37 -8.54
CA ILE A 131 -2.40 -1.30 -7.14
C ILE A 131 -3.04 -2.48 -6.41
N VAL A 132 -2.23 -3.23 -5.64
CA VAL A 132 -2.68 -4.33 -4.80
C VAL A 132 -2.46 -3.94 -3.34
N ARG A 133 -3.50 -4.05 -2.53
CA ARG A 133 -3.50 -3.64 -1.12
C ARG A 133 -4.12 -4.72 -0.25
N ASP A 134 -3.58 -4.91 0.95
CA ASP A 134 -4.20 -5.69 2.02
C ASP A 134 -3.55 -5.38 3.37
N HIS A 135 -4.33 -5.35 4.44
CA HIS A 135 -3.78 -5.19 5.80
C HIS A 135 -3.07 -6.47 6.27
N SER A 136 -3.61 -7.64 5.93
CA SER A 136 -3.01 -8.93 6.27
C SER A 136 -1.86 -9.26 5.33
N ALA A 137 -0.68 -9.53 5.86
CA ALA A 137 0.47 -9.98 5.07
C ALA A 137 0.20 -11.32 4.35
N GLU A 138 -0.57 -12.22 4.97
CA GLU A 138 -0.97 -13.49 4.37
C GLU A 138 -1.93 -13.27 3.20
N SER A 139 -2.98 -12.48 3.38
CA SER A 139 -3.94 -12.14 2.33
C SER A 139 -3.27 -11.37 1.20
N PHE A 140 -2.34 -10.46 1.52
CA PHE A 140 -1.55 -9.73 0.53
C PHE A 140 -0.70 -10.68 -0.34
N ALA A 141 -0.04 -11.66 0.28
CA ALA A 141 0.71 -12.68 -0.45
C ALA A 141 -0.22 -13.52 -1.33
N ALA A 142 -1.39 -13.93 -0.81
CA ALA A 142 -2.40 -14.69 -1.57
C ALA A 142 -2.93 -13.91 -2.77
N ARG A 143 -3.13 -12.58 -2.63
CA ARG A 143 -3.53 -11.72 -3.75
C ARG A 143 -2.50 -11.73 -4.87
N LYS A 144 -1.22 -11.59 -4.54
CA LYS A 144 -0.13 -11.65 -5.53
C LYS A 144 -0.07 -13.02 -6.22
N GLU A 145 -0.27 -14.11 -5.47
CA GLU A 145 -0.33 -15.46 -6.04
C GLU A 145 -1.53 -15.66 -6.98
N THR A 146 -2.68 -15.09 -6.66
CA THR A 146 -3.85 -15.11 -7.54
C THR A 146 -3.51 -14.49 -8.91
N MET A 147 -2.84 -13.34 -8.94
CA MET A 147 -2.41 -12.71 -10.19
C MET A 147 -1.41 -13.59 -10.96
N ARG A 148 -0.45 -14.25 -10.27
CA ARG A 148 0.49 -15.19 -10.90
C ARG A 148 -0.21 -16.39 -11.51
N HIS A 149 -1.19 -16.96 -10.81
CA HIS A 149 -1.99 -18.06 -11.31
C HIS A 149 -2.80 -17.69 -12.56
N ILE A 150 -3.40 -16.50 -12.57
CA ILE A 150 -4.15 -16.01 -13.75
C ILE A 150 -3.20 -15.85 -14.93
N ALA A 151 -2.04 -15.22 -14.75
CA ALA A 151 -1.04 -15.06 -15.81
C ALA A 151 -0.60 -16.43 -16.37
N LYS A 152 -0.34 -17.39 -15.47
CA LYS A 152 0.02 -18.76 -15.84
C LYS A 152 -1.09 -19.44 -16.66
N LEU A 153 -2.34 -19.40 -16.21
CA LEU A 153 -3.48 -20.00 -16.91
C LEU A 153 -3.68 -19.41 -18.31
N LEU A 154 -3.50 -18.09 -18.45
CA LEU A 154 -3.60 -17.43 -19.74
C LEU A 154 -2.42 -17.81 -20.67
N ASN A 155 -1.22 -17.98 -20.13
CA ASN A 155 -0.08 -18.50 -20.90
C ASN A 155 -0.29 -19.95 -21.35
N GLU A 156 -0.86 -20.82 -20.50
CA GLU A 156 -1.25 -22.18 -20.90
C GLU A 156 -2.30 -22.17 -22.02
N LYS A 157 -3.25 -21.24 -21.99
CA LYS A 157 -4.32 -21.12 -22.99
C LYS A 157 -3.84 -20.51 -24.31
N TYR A 158 -3.04 -19.45 -24.27
CA TYR A 158 -2.67 -18.65 -25.43
C TYR A 158 -1.23 -18.86 -25.89
N GLY A 159 -0.43 -19.59 -25.16
CA GLY A 159 0.98 -19.87 -25.41
C GLY A 159 1.89 -19.08 -24.49
N GLU A 160 3.02 -19.70 -24.16
CA GLU A 160 4.03 -19.12 -23.24
C GLU A 160 4.50 -17.74 -23.70
N GLY A 161 4.69 -16.83 -22.75
CA GLY A 161 5.12 -15.45 -23.01
C GLY A 161 4.01 -14.53 -23.57
N THR A 162 2.74 -15.02 -23.64
CA THR A 162 1.61 -14.14 -24.04
C THR A 162 1.26 -13.14 -22.95
N VAL A 163 1.36 -13.53 -21.67
CA VAL A 163 1.09 -12.66 -20.51
C VAL A 163 2.30 -12.61 -19.62
N GLU A 164 2.84 -11.43 -19.43
CA GLU A 164 3.92 -11.15 -18.48
C GLU A 164 3.35 -10.39 -17.30
N LEU A 165 3.73 -10.79 -16.09
CA LEU A 165 3.33 -10.13 -14.84
C LEU A 165 4.57 -9.71 -14.07
N GLU A 166 4.70 -8.42 -13.80
CA GLU A 166 5.67 -7.85 -12.87
C GLU A 166 4.96 -7.38 -11.59
N LEU A 167 5.48 -7.80 -10.43
CA LEU A 167 4.98 -7.38 -9.12
C LEU A 167 6.10 -6.66 -8.36
N LYS A 168 5.83 -5.43 -7.90
CA LYS A 168 6.76 -4.61 -7.12
C LYS A 168 6.13 -4.24 -5.79
N ASP A 169 6.68 -4.78 -4.70
CA ASP A 169 6.27 -4.34 -3.36
C ASP A 169 6.69 -2.89 -3.14
N SER A 170 5.80 -2.07 -2.57
CA SER A 170 6.02 -0.65 -2.34
C SER A 170 6.32 -0.36 -0.87
N TYR A 171 5.45 -0.82 0.02
CA TYR A 171 5.63 -0.71 1.48
C TYR A 171 4.85 -1.80 2.20
N PHE A 172 5.14 -1.95 3.50
CA PHE A 172 4.53 -2.95 4.35
C PHE A 172 3.82 -2.32 5.55
N SER A 173 2.92 -3.07 6.16
CA SER A 173 2.24 -2.62 7.37
C SER A 173 3.21 -2.48 8.54
N MET A 174 3.17 -1.32 9.20
CA MET A 174 3.97 -1.07 10.41
C MET A 174 3.52 -1.90 11.62
N LEU A 175 2.34 -2.52 11.57
CA LEU A 175 1.77 -3.28 12.68
C LEU A 175 2.74 -4.32 13.25
N GLU A 176 3.43 -5.07 12.40
CA GLU A 176 4.37 -6.12 12.86
C GLU A 176 5.58 -5.54 13.59
N LYS A 177 5.97 -4.31 13.28
CA LYS A 177 7.04 -3.58 13.98
C LYS A 177 6.54 -2.98 15.31
N ILE A 178 5.28 -2.60 15.37
CA ILE A 178 4.68 -1.98 16.56
C ILE A 178 4.26 -3.02 17.61
N LYS A 179 3.81 -4.21 17.20
CA LYS A 179 3.38 -5.28 18.11
C LYS A 179 4.34 -5.55 19.29
N PRO A 180 5.66 -5.70 19.10
CA PRO A 180 6.60 -5.88 20.21
C PRO A 180 6.72 -4.66 21.15
N HIS A 181 6.28 -3.49 20.68
CA HIS A 181 6.37 -2.21 21.36
C HIS A 181 5.01 -1.56 21.63
N PHE A 182 3.98 -2.39 21.84
CA PHE A 182 2.60 -1.94 21.94
C PHE A 182 2.33 -0.93 23.06
N HIS A 183 3.26 -0.82 24.02
CA HIS A 183 3.25 0.24 25.03
C HIS A 183 3.21 1.66 24.42
N LEU A 184 3.67 1.85 23.20
CA LEU A 184 3.57 3.12 22.48
C LEU A 184 2.12 3.49 22.20
N VAL A 185 1.33 2.52 21.75
CA VAL A 185 -0.11 2.70 21.51
C VAL A 185 -0.84 2.99 22.83
N GLU A 186 -0.51 2.23 23.89
CA GLU A 186 -1.09 2.46 25.24
C GLU A 186 -0.75 3.84 25.77
N ASN A 187 0.48 4.31 25.61
CA ASN A 187 0.89 5.65 25.99
C ASN A 187 0.10 6.73 25.24
N ALA A 188 -0.11 6.55 23.93
CA ALA A 188 -0.91 7.46 23.12
C ALA A 188 -2.37 7.50 23.60
N ARG A 189 -2.99 6.32 23.85
CA ARG A 189 -4.35 6.23 24.44
C ARG A 189 -4.48 7.01 25.74
N VAL A 190 -3.52 6.83 26.65
CA VAL A 190 -3.50 7.54 27.93
C VAL A 190 -3.33 9.05 27.74
N ALA A 191 -2.47 9.47 26.83
CA ALA A 191 -2.22 10.87 26.53
C ALA A 191 -3.47 11.56 25.96
N ILE A 192 -4.16 10.91 25.02
CA ILE A 192 -5.39 11.39 24.39
C ILE A 192 -6.50 11.56 25.43
N ARG A 193 -6.72 10.57 26.32
CA ARG A 193 -7.71 10.67 27.38
C ARG A 193 -7.37 11.81 28.37
N LYS A 194 -6.10 12.00 28.70
CA LYS A 194 -5.65 13.13 29.53
C LYS A 194 -5.87 14.49 28.88
N ALA A 195 -5.89 14.55 27.56
CA ALA A 195 -6.23 15.75 26.80
C ALA A 195 -7.76 15.99 26.71
N GLY A 196 -8.57 15.10 27.30
CA GLY A 196 -10.05 15.22 27.32
C GLY A 196 -10.71 14.68 26.04
N LEU A 197 -10.01 13.85 25.29
CA LEU A 197 -10.51 13.21 24.07
C LEU A 197 -10.64 11.69 24.26
N GLU A 198 -11.44 11.03 23.43
CA GLU A 198 -11.46 9.58 23.34
C GLU A 198 -10.54 9.10 22.22
N PRO A 199 -9.74 8.04 22.47
CA PRO A 199 -8.90 7.46 21.42
C PRO A 199 -9.76 6.86 20.29
N LEU A 200 -9.50 7.27 19.06
CA LEU A 200 -10.08 6.73 17.85
C LEU A 200 -9.02 5.90 17.10
N GLU A 201 -9.21 4.60 17.04
CA GLU A 201 -8.25 3.69 16.39
C GLU A 201 -8.70 3.36 14.97
N THR A 202 -8.00 3.91 13.99
CA THR A 202 -8.36 3.78 12.59
C THR A 202 -7.21 3.14 11.81
N PRO A 203 -7.44 2.04 11.07
CA PRO A 203 -6.44 1.49 10.16
C PRO A 203 -6.28 2.39 8.94
N ILE A 204 -5.05 2.69 8.56
CA ILE A 204 -4.76 3.50 7.37
C ILE A 204 -4.94 2.66 6.11
N ARG A 205 -5.85 3.06 5.21
CA ARG A 205 -6.05 2.41 3.89
C ARG A 205 -5.08 2.94 2.83
N GLY A 206 -3.86 3.26 3.22
CA GLY A 206 -2.80 3.82 2.40
C GLY A 206 -1.43 3.54 2.97
N GLY A 207 -0.45 4.32 2.55
CA GLY A 207 0.89 4.43 3.15
C GLY A 207 0.93 5.60 4.12
N THR A 208 2.03 5.69 4.87
CA THR A 208 2.37 6.81 5.74
C THR A 208 3.88 6.79 6.00
N ASP A 209 4.46 7.94 6.30
CA ASP A 209 5.88 8.04 6.69
C ASP A 209 6.21 7.11 7.87
N GLY A 210 5.30 6.94 8.81
CA GLY A 210 5.48 6.01 9.93
C GLY A 210 5.70 4.56 9.49
N ALA A 211 5.04 4.12 8.42
CA ALA A 211 5.27 2.80 7.85
C ALA A 211 6.64 2.70 7.18
N THR A 212 7.03 3.69 6.37
CA THR A 212 8.33 3.72 5.69
C THR A 212 9.48 3.78 6.69
N LEU A 213 9.39 4.62 7.73
CA LEU A 213 10.40 4.75 8.79
C LEU A 213 10.52 3.50 9.68
N SER A 214 9.56 2.57 9.62
CA SER A 214 9.57 1.33 10.41
C SER A 214 10.39 0.21 9.77
N TYR A 215 10.80 0.35 8.51
CA TYR A 215 11.56 -0.63 7.74
C TYR A 215 12.84 -0.06 7.18
#